data_f3de63462eaa9807cee1f81c3a309d83
#
_entry.id   f3de63462eaa9807cee1f81c3a309d83
#
_cell.length_a   1.000
_cell.length_b   1.000
_cell.length_c   1.000
_cell.angle_alpha   90.00
_cell.angle_beta   90.00
_cell.angle_gamma   90.00
#
_symmetry.space_group_name_H-M   'P 1'
#
loop_
_entity.id
_entity.type
_entity.pdbx_description
1 polymer ?
#
loop_
_entity_poly.entity_id
_entity_poly.type
_entity_poly.pdbx_seq_one_letter_code
_entity_poly.pdbx_strand_id
1 'polypeptide(L)'
;GETVYLGTPETDDVMKESLQLTTYIATNAYAEFEDTFAEKHYFKALAGYNYEQQDYKSTYSERNGLLMPDADNINFALGDVMSITAGGSRWRYVGAFFRFNYAYDDRYLLEVNGRYDGSSKFPNNSQWGFFPSASAAWRVSQEKFWDVSPKAVSNLKLRASYGALGNSNVDPYTYLETFGLSTFGTGSGDAARYLFGQAKLRYTSLPGQIPDNIGWETSKTFDVGLDAGFLNGRLNLTADYYIRKTVDMYTVGPTLPDTFGATAPKGNYADMSTYGYEIALSY
;
A
#
# COMPACT_ATOMS: atom_id res chain seq x y z
N GLY A 1 0.14 21.59 7.46
CA GLY A 1 0.24 23.02 7.10
C GLY A 1 -1.13 23.66 7.17
N GLU A 2 -1.18 24.88 7.58
CA GLU A 2 -2.40 25.70 7.62
C GLU A 2 -2.58 26.31 6.22
N THR A 3 -3.77 26.18 5.65
CA THR A 3 -4.09 26.80 4.35
C THR A 3 -5.27 27.75 4.55
N VAL A 4 -5.01 29.02 4.39
CA VAL A 4 -6.03 30.07 4.41
C VAL A 4 -6.29 30.51 2.97
N TYR A 5 -7.54 30.43 2.53
CA TYR A 5 -7.97 30.93 1.23
C TYR A 5 -8.77 32.21 1.42
N LEU A 6 -8.29 33.30 0.86
CA LEU A 6 -9.04 34.54 0.75
C LEU A 6 -9.81 34.53 -0.57
N GLY A 7 -11.12 34.68 -0.50
CA GLY A 7 -11.96 34.84 -1.68
C GLY A 7 -11.65 36.11 -2.48
N THR A 8 -11.93 36.12 -3.78
CA THR A 8 -11.80 37.35 -4.59
C THR A 8 -12.86 38.37 -4.20
N PRO A 9 -12.54 39.69 -4.11
CA PRO A 9 -13.43 40.72 -3.58
C PRO A 9 -14.75 40.93 -4.32
N GLU A 10 -14.93 40.35 -5.49
CA GLU A 10 -16.12 40.60 -6.32
C GLU A 10 -17.25 39.56 -6.17
N THR A 11 -17.01 38.38 -5.57
CA THR A 11 -18.04 37.34 -5.46
C THR A 11 -18.13 36.65 -4.12
N ASP A 12 -17.11 36.70 -3.27
CA ASP A 12 -17.05 35.87 -2.05
C ASP A 12 -16.57 36.66 -0.85
N ASP A 13 -17.52 37.23 -0.14
CA ASP A 13 -17.40 37.75 1.20
C ASP A 13 -17.23 36.60 2.23
N VAL A 14 -16.33 35.64 1.94
CA VAL A 14 -16.22 34.37 2.64
C VAL A 14 -14.78 34.10 3.08
N MET A 15 -14.61 33.82 4.35
CA MET A 15 -13.36 33.32 4.93
C MET A 15 -13.41 31.80 5.06
N LYS A 16 -12.37 31.15 4.58
CA LYS A 16 -12.18 29.68 4.63
C LYS A 16 -10.90 29.37 5.38
N GLU A 17 -11.01 28.54 6.39
CA GLU A 17 -9.86 28.10 7.19
C GLU A 17 -9.86 26.57 7.28
N SER A 18 -8.71 25.95 7.01
CA SER A 18 -8.56 24.50 7.12
C SER A 18 -7.27 24.13 7.84
N LEU A 19 -7.39 23.18 8.77
CA LEU A 19 -6.25 22.56 9.44
C LEU A 19 -6.23 21.06 9.12
N GLN A 20 -5.08 20.58 8.68
CA GLN A 20 -4.84 19.14 8.47
C GLN A 20 -3.63 18.73 9.29
N LEU A 21 -3.81 17.72 10.12
CA LEU A 21 -2.76 17.17 10.97
C LEU A 21 -2.60 15.68 10.68
N THR A 22 -1.40 15.29 10.28
CA THR A 22 -1.02 13.89 10.13
C THR A 22 0.08 13.55 11.13
N THR A 23 -0.19 12.59 12.01
CA THR A 23 0.80 12.02 12.91
C THR A 23 1.13 10.60 12.42
N TYR A 24 2.40 10.35 12.10
CA TYR A 24 2.90 9.06 11.70
C TYR A 24 3.98 8.58 12.67
N ILE A 25 3.84 7.35 13.14
CA ILE A 25 4.79 6.69 14.04
C ILE A 25 5.19 5.37 13.39
N ALA A 26 6.49 5.14 13.24
CA ALA A 26 7.05 3.88 12.79
C ALA A 26 8.12 3.40 13.77
N THR A 27 8.06 2.13 14.12
CA THR A 27 9.03 1.46 15.00
C THR A 27 9.47 0.15 14.38
N ASN A 28 10.79 -0.04 14.29
CA ASN A 28 11.41 -1.28 13.85
C ASN A 28 12.36 -1.78 14.95
N ALA A 29 12.22 -3.03 15.31
CA ALA A 29 13.16 -3.71 16.18
C ALA A 29 13.56 -5.05 15.56
N TYR A 30 14.84 -5.34 15.48
CA TYR A 30 15.33 -6.59 14.92
C TYR A 30 16.63 -7.03 15.62
N ALA A 31 16.88 -8.32 15.54
CA ALA A 31 18.14 -8.94 15.94
C ALA A 31 18.70 -9.73 14.76
N GLU A 32 20.00 -9.70 14.64
CA GLU A 32 20.76 -10.39 13.60
C GLU A 32 21.85 -11.22 14.23
N PHE A 33 22.05 -12.44 13.73
CA PHE A 33 23.15 -13.32 14.04
C PHE A 33 23.83 -13.75 12.75
N GLU A 34 25.15 -13.70 12.72
CA GLU A 34 25.96 -14.07 11.56
C GLU A 34 27.22 -14.80 12.05
N ASP A 35 27.52 -15.95 11.46
CA ASP A 35 28.73 -16.72 11.75
C ASP A 35 29.13 -17.63 10.59
N THR A 36 30.40 -18.06 10.58
CA THR A 36 30.93 -19.01 9.63
C THR A 36 31.52 -20.21 10.35
N PHE A 37 30.88 -21.37 10.22
CA PHE A 37 31.31 -22.62 10.88
C PHE A 37 32.15 -23.46 9.92
N ALA A 38 33.20 -24.06 10.47
CA ALA A 38 34.08 -24.96 9.74
C ALA A 38 34.60 -24.36 8.41
N GLU A 39 34.80 -23.05 8.36
CA GLU A 39 35.34 -22.30 7.21
C GLU A 39 34.49 -22.37 5.91
N LYS A 40 33.38 -23.13 5.93
CA LYS A 40 32.59 -23.44 4.73
C LYS A 40 31.10 -23.17 4.87
N HIS A 41 30.60 -23.13 6.10
CA HIS A 41 29.20 -22.99 6.38
C HIS A 41 28.90 -21.56 6.87
N TYR A 42 28.62 -20.67 5.94
CA TYR A 42 28.15 -19.34 6.28
C TYR A 42 26.67 -19.39 6.64
N PHE A 43 26.34 -18.75 7.73
CA PHE A 43 24.99 -18.70 8.27
C PHE A 43 24.67 -17.28 8.73
N LYS A 44 23.53 -16.77 8.31
CA LYS A 44 23.00 -15.49 8.78
C LYS A 44 21.51 -15.61 9.04
N ALA A 45 21.07 -15.22 10.22
CA ALA A 45 19.68 -15.20 10.62
C ALA A 45 19.30 -13.83 11.15
N LEU A 46 18.15 -13.34 10.73
CA LEU A 46 17.58 -12.09 11.20
C LEU A 46 16.12 -12.33 11.55
N ALA A 47 15.66 -11.79 12.67
CA ALA A 47 14.25 -11.75 13.04
C ALA A 47 13.91 -10.38 13.61
N GLY A 48 12.72 -9.89 13.30
CA GLY A 48 12.33 -8.55 13.70
C GLY A 48 10.83 -8.33 13.72
N TYR A 49 10.48 -7.17 14.21
CA TYR A 49 9.13 -6.69 14.37
C TYR A 49 9.04 -5.24 13.85
N ASN A 50 7.96 -4.95 13.15
CA ASN A 50 7.64 -3.64 12.64
C ASN A 50 6.26 -3.22 13.16
N TYR A 51 6.13 -1.95 13.54
CA TYR A 51 4.86 -1.33 13.89
C TYR A 51 4.76 0.03 13.23
N GLU A 52 3.62 0.31 12.60
CA GLU A 52 3.31 1.60 12.00
C GLU A 52 1.91 2.04 12.38
N GLN A 53 1.75 3.34 12.60
CA GLN A 53 0.47 3.97 12.86
C GLN A 53 0.42 5.32 12.17
N GLN A 54 -0.72 5.62 11.56
CA GLN A 54 -1.02 6.96 11.07
C GLN A 54 -2.37 7.39 11.63
N ASP A 55 -2.38 8.60 12.20
CA ASP A 55 -3.56 9.33 12.61
C ASP A 55 -3.66 10.59 11.75
N TYR A 56 -4.75 10.71 11.01
CA TYR A 56 -5.07 11.90 10.21
C TYR A 56 -6.31 12.56 10.80
N LYS A 57 -6.24 13.89 10.94
CA LYS A 57 -7.37 14.74 11.35
C LYS A 57 -7.43 15.96 10.45
N SER A 58 -8.63 16.36 10.09
CA SER A 58 -8.87 17.61 9.37
C SER A 58 -10.04 18.36 9.98
N THR A 59 -9.92 19.68 9.96
CA THR A 59 -11.03 20.60 10.26
C THR A 59 -11.09 21.63 9.15
N TYR A 60 -12.30 21.99 8.78
CA TYR A 60 -12.59 23.03 7.81
C TYR A 60 -13.71 23.89 8.35
N SER A 61 -13.53 25.20 8.28
CA SER A 61 -14.53 26.18 8.64
C SER A 61 -14.67 27.24 7.54
N GLU A 62 -15.89 27.68 7.32
CA GLU A 62 -16.25 28.67 6.33
C GLU A 62 -17.29 29.61 6.92
N ARG A 63 -17.07 30.91 6.80
CA ARG A 63 -17.93 31.95 7.30
C ARG A 63 -17.94 33.14 6.35
N ASN A 64 -19.12 33.75 6.14
CA ASN A 64 -19.27 34.95 5.31
C ASN A 64 -19.17 36.26 6.17
N GLY A 65 -19.32 37.41 5.53
CA GLY A 65 -19.27 38.70 6.18
C GLY A 65 -17.87 39.12 6.55
N LEU A 66 -16.92 39.01 5.65
CA LEU A 66 -15.55 39.41 5.82
C LEU A 66 -15.43 40.94 5.97
N LEU A 67 -14.88 41.42 7.07
CA LEU A 67 -14.78 42.85 7.36
C LEU A 67 -13.74 43.57 6.49
N MET A 68 -12.68 42.89 6.12
CA MET A 68 -11.52 43.43 5.39
C MET A 68 -11.01 42.38 4.39
N PRO A 69 -10.68 42.76 3.14
CA PRO A 69 -10.14 41.84 2.16
C PRO A 69 -8.85 41.09 2.58
N ASP A 70 -8.05 41.73 3.41
CA ASP A 70 -6.74 41.20 3.87
C ASP A 70 -6.82 40.51 5.24
N ALA A 71 -8.03 40.16 5.70
CA ALA A 71 -8.18 39.49 6.99
C ALA A 71 -7.57 38.07 6.91
N ASP A 72 -6.80 37.70 7.90
CA ASP A 72 -6.07 36.43 8.00
C ASP A 72 -6.67 35.45 9.04
N ASN A 73 -7.84 35.77 9.59
CA ASN A 73 -8.45 35.00 10.66
C ASN A 73 -9.98 34.99 10.53
N ILE A 74 -10.59 33.85 10.72
CA ILE A 74 -12.04 33.61 10.59
C ILE A 74 -12.87 34.50 11.57
N ASN A 75 -12.28 35.00 12.64
CA ASN A 75 -12.94 35.91 13.57
C ASN A 75 -13.27 37.29 12.95
N PHE A 76 -12.62 37.66 11.84
CA PHE A 76 -12.94 38.86 11.08
C PHE A 76 -14.09 38.69 10.09
N ALA A 77 -14.65 37.47 9.96
CA ALA A 77 -15.87 37.20 9.23
C ALA A 77 -17.05 37.18 10.21
N LEU A 78 -17.90 38.21 10.18
CA LEU A 78 -18.97 38.43 11.18
C LEU A 78 -20.33 37.93 10.75
N GLY A 79 -20.47 37.40 9.51
CA GLY A 79 -21.72 36.88 8.99
C GLY A 79 -22.05 35.46 9.51
N ASP A 80 -22.86 34.76 8.75
CA ASP A 80 -23.30 33.41 9.13
C ASP A 80 -22.20 32.36 8.94
N VAL A 81 -22.20 31.35 9.79
CA VAL A 81 -21.38 30.15 9.62
C VAL A 81 -21.97 29.33 8.47
N MET A 82 -21.24 29.25 7.34
CA MET A 82 -21.68 28.54 6.14
C MET A 82 -21.39 27.03 6.23
N SER A 83 -20.23 26.67 6.76
CA SER A 83 -19.83 25.27 6.90
C SER A 83 -18.83 25.10 8.04
N ILE A 84 -19.02 24.05 8.83
CA ILE A 84 -17.99 23.51 9.74
C ILE A 84 -17.99 22.02 9.50
N THR A 85 -16.86 21.49 9.04
CA THR A 85 -16.68 20.05 8.84
C THR A 85 -15.42 19.56 9.54
N ALA A 86 -15.45 18.32 9.99
CA ALA A 86 -14.30 17.64 10.55
C ALA A 86 -14.22 16.22 9.97
N GLY A 87 -13.02 15.78 9.72
CA GLY A 87 -12.76 14.44 9.23
C GLY A 87 -11.54 13.84 9.91
N GLY A 88 -11.39 12.55 9.77
CA GLY A 88 -10.21 11.87 10.27
C GLY A 88 -10.19 10.41 9.88
N SER A 89 -8.98 9.87 9.82
CA SER A 89 -8.77 8.44 9.60
C SER A 89 -7.61 7.96 10.45
N ARG A 90 -7.65 6.68 10.80
CA ARG A 90 -6.58 6.03 11.54
C ARG A 90 -6.37 4.64 10.99
N TRP A 91 -5.12 4.27 10.79
CA TRP A 91 -4.76 2.91 10.49
C TRP A 91 -3.52 2.48 11.28
N ARG A 92 -3.40 1.19 11.48
CA ARG A 92 -2.27 0.53 12.12
C ARG A 92 -1.84 -0.65 11.30
N TYR A 93 -0.54 -0.86 11.28
CA TYR A 93 0.12 -1.96 10.63
C TYR A 93 1.11 -2.59 11.61
N VAL A 94 1.15 -3.90 11.64
CA VAL A 94 2.08 -4.66 12.46
C VAL A 94 2.64 -5.82 11.65
N GLY A 95 3.94 -6.06 11.73
CA GLY A 95 4.58 -7.14 11.01
C GLY A 95 5.65 -7.81 11.84
N ALA A 96 5.69 -9.13 11.81
CA ALA A 96 6.83 -9.92 12.24
C ALA A 96 7.53 -10.48 11.01
N PHE A 97 8.85 -10.45 10.98
CA PHE A 97 9.62 -10.90 9.84
C PHE A 97 10.86 -11.66 10.25
N PHE A 98 11.27 -12.55 9.38
CA PHE A 98 12.53 -13.26 9.51
C PHE A 98 13.23 -13.40 8.17
N ARG A 99 14.55 -13.53 8.20
CA ARG A 99 15.40 -13.87 7.06
C ARG A 99 16.45 -14.86 7.52
N PHE A 100 16.70 -15.82 6.68
CA PHE A 100 17.67 -16.87 6.88
C PHE A 100 18.49 -17.03 5.63
N ASN A 101 19.80 -16.82 5.72
CA ASN A 101 20.75 -17.01 4.64
C ASN A 101 21.71 -18.16 5.03
N TYR A 102 21.98 -19.02 4.07
CA TYR A 102 22.96 -20.07 4.18
C TYR A 102 23.80 -20.16 2.93
N ALA A 103 25.11 -20.27 3.10
CA ALA A 103 26.01 -20.55 1.99
C ALA A 103 26.96 -21.70 2.37
N TYR A 104 27.11 -22.65 1.47
CA TYR A 104 28.07 -23.72 1.59
C TYR A 104 29.22 -23.53 0.61
N ASP A 105 30.43 -23.35 1.17
CA ASP A 105 31.70 -23.20 0.43
C ASP A 105 31.59 -22.14 -0.68
N ASP A 106 30.77 -21.11 -0.44
CA ASP A 106 30.45 -20.06 -1.41
C ASP A 106 29.86 -20.54 -2.74
N ARG A 107 29.55 -21.85 -2.87
CA ARG A 107 29.03 -22.48 -4.08
C ARG A 107 27.53 -22.61 -4.12
N TYR A 108 26.94 -23.03 -3.02
CA TYR A 108 25.49 -23.22 -2.87
C TYR A 108 24.96 -22.15 -1.93
N LEU A 109 24.07 -21.34 -2.42
CA LEU A 109 23.48 -20.22 -1.69
C LEU A 109 21.98 -20.48 -1.53
N LEU A 110 21.48 -20.30 -0.32
CA LEU A 110 20.06 -20.42 0.02
C LEU A 110 19.63 -19.22 0.85
N GLU A 111 18.52 -18.61 0.49
CA GLU A 111 17.86 -17.61 1.31
C GLU A 111 16.38 -17.97 1.50
N VAL A 112 15.89 -17.84 2.72
CA VAL A 112 14.46 -17.99 3.05
C VAL A 112 14.05 -16.79 3.88
N ASN A 113 12.96 -16.16 3.46
CA ASN A 113 12.37 -15.02 4.15
C ASN A 113 10.89 -15.30 4.44
N GLY A 114 10.36 -14.63 5.44
CA GLY A 114 8.93 -14.62 5.69
C GLY A 114 8.52 -13.38 6.44
N ARG A 115 7.32 -12.88 6.10
CA ARG A 115 6.65 -11.81 6.82
C ARG A 115 5.25 -12.24 7.18
N TYR A 116 4.88 -12.00 8.43
CA TYR A 116 3.52 -12.15 8.92
C TYR A 116 3.00 -10.79 9.32
N ASP A 117 2.12 -10.24 8.50
CA ASP A 117 1.69 -8.85 8.55
C ASP A 117 0.21 -8.74 8.88
N GLY A 118 -0.13 -7.77 9.72
CA GLY A 118 -1.50 -7.43 10.09
C GLY A 118 -1.83 -5.96 9.79
N SER A 119 -2.98 -5.71 9.17
CA SER A 119 -3.46 -4.38 8.85
C SER A 119 -4.85 -4.13 9.41
N SER A 120 -5.04 -3.02 10.13
CA SER A 120 -6.34 -2.60 10.65
C SER A 120 -7.29 -2.08 9.56
N LYS A 121 -6.84 -2.00 8.31
CA LYS A 121 -7.65 -1.60 7.16
C LYS A 121 -8.59 -2.71 6.67
N PHE A 122 -8.39 -3.93 7.16
CA PHE A 122 -9.18 -5.11 6.82
C PHE A 122 -10.08 -5.56 7.98
N PRO A 123 -11.18 -6.26 7.71
CA PRO A 123 -12.00 -6.87 8.74
C PRO A 123 -11.25 -7.98 9.49
N ASN A 124 -11.68 -8.31 10.69
CA ASN A 124 -10.99 -9.22 11.61
C ASN A 124 -10.60 -10.58 11.02
N ASN A 125 -11.39 -11.10 10.08
CA ASN A 125 -11.16 -12.39 9.42
C ASN A 125 -10.08 -12.36 8.32
N SER A 126 -9.67 -11.18 7.85
CA SER A 126 -8.69 -11.00 6.77
C SER A 126 -7.57 -10.02 7.09
N GLN A 127 -7.44 -9.62 8.35
CA GLN A 127 -6.39 -8.68 8.80
C GLN A 127 -4.98 -9.20 8.58
N TRP A 128 -4.77 -10.52 8.68
CA TRP A 128 -3.45 -11.12 8.71
C TRP A 128 -3.10 -11.81 7.41
N GLY A 129 -1.87 -11.59 6.93
CA GLY A 129 -1.31 -12.25 5.77
C GLY A 129 0.09 -12.79 6.04
N PHE A 130 0.42 -13.95 5.44
CA PHE A 130 1.78 -14.51 5.48
C PHE A 130 2.39 -14.49 4.08
N PHE A 131 3.56 -13.88 3.96
CA PHE A 131 4.25 -13.63 2.70
C PHE A 131 5.65 -14.26 2.73
N PRO A 132 5.77 -15.53 2.34
CA PRO A 132 7.05 -16.23 2.27
C PRO A 132 7.81 -15.90 0.98
N SER A 133 9.13 -15.97 1.04
CA SER A 133 9.98 -16.05 -0.15
C SER A 133 11.17 -16.97 0.09
N ALA A 134 11.65 -17.59 -0.98
CA ALA A 134 12.86 -18.40 -0.97
C ALA A 134 13.64 -18.21 -2.26
N SER A 135 14.96 -18.21 -2.17
CA SER A 135 15.85 -18.22 -3.32
C SER A 135 16.99 -19.20 -3.14
N ALA A 136 17.41 -19.80 -4.23
CA ALA A 136 18.58 -20.66 -4.27
C ALA A 136 19.48 -20.25 -5.45
N ALA A 137 20.80 -20.34 -5.23
CA ALA A 137 21.74 -20.12 -6.29
C ALA A 137 22.90 -21.11 -6.22
N TRP A 138 23.38 -21.48 -7.41
CA TRP A 138 24.52 -22.37 -7.57
C TRP A 138 25.59 -21.70 -8.41
N ARG A 139 26.77 -21.52 -7.83
CA ARG A 139 27.95 -21.01 -8.52
C ARG A 139 28.69 -22.17 -9.20
N VAL A 140 28.24 -22.51 -10.40
CA VAL A 140 28.77 -23.66 -11.17
C VAL A 140 30.28 -23.48 -11.45
N SER A 141 30.70 -22.23 -11.69
CA SER A 141 32.11 -21.92 -11.97
C SER A 141 33.07 -22.14 -10.78
N GLN A 142 32.54 -22.38 -9.57
CA GLN A 142 33.36 -22.70 -8.40
C GLN A 142 33.42 -24.20 -8.07
N GLU A 143 32.79 -25.02 -8.92
CA GLU A 143 32.83 -26.46 -8.74
C GLU A 143 34.19 -27.05 -9.15
N LYS A 144 34.57 -28.13 -8.51
CA LYS A 144 35.85 -28.82 -8.77
C LYS A 144 35.95 -29.41 -10.17
N PHE A 145 34.83 -29.68 -10.81
CA PHE A 145 34.79 -30.17 -12.21
C PHE A 145 34.88 -29.06 -13.24
N TRP A 146 34.84 -27.78 -12.80
CA TRP A 146 34.86 -26.64 -13.70
C TRP A 146 36.30 -26.36 -14.18
N ASP A 147 36.67 -26.88 -15.32
CA ASP A 147 38.01 -26.71 -15.94
C ASP A 147 37.90 -25.83 -17.20
N VAL A 148 37.13 -24.70 -17.06
CA VAL A 148 36.97 -23.74 -18.16
C VAL A 148 37.84 -22.53 -17.90
N SER A 149 38.65 -22.16 -18.94
CA SER A 149 39.51 -20.97 -18.83
C SER A 149 38.73 -19.72 -18.46
N PRO A 150 39.13 -18.91 -17.45
CA PRO A 150 38.50 -17.65 -17.10
C PRO A 150 38.40 -16.64 -18.25
N LYS A 151 39.25 -16.79 -19.29
CA LYS A 151 39.10 -16.00 -20.52
C LYS A 151 37.86 -16.34 -21.31
N ALA A 152 37.43 -17.61 -21.28
CA ALA A 152 36.21 -18.05 -21.93
C ALA A 152 34.99 -17.76 -21.02
N VAL A 153 34.95 -18.38 -19.83
CA VAL A 153 33.85 -18.16 -18.85
C VAL A 153 34.50 -17.99 -17.47
N SER A 154 34.50 -16.77 -16.97
CA SER A 154 35.08 -16.40 -15.69
C SER A 154 34.13 -16.63 -14.51
N ASN A 155 32.84 -16.60 -14.75
CA ASN A 155 31.77 -16.84 -13.76
C ASN A 155 30.56 -17.48 -14.43
N LEU A 156 29.96 -18.44 -13.76
CA LEU A 156 28.66 -19.00 -14.13
C LEU A 156 27.87 -19.29 -12.85
N LYS A 157 26.72 -18.63 -12.72
CA LYS A 157 25.82 -18.78 -11.57
C LYS A 157 24.39 -18.98 -12.07
N LEU A 158 23.73 -20.01 -11.59
CA LEU A 158 22.31 -20.26 -11.80
C LEU A 158 21.54 -19.77 -10.58
N ARG A 159 20.37 -19.19 -10.79
CA ARG A 159 19.50 -18.67 -9.74
C ARG A 159 18.07 -19.15 -9.96
N ALA A 160 17.36 -19.39 -8.86
CA ALA A 160 15.92 -19.57 -8.86
C ALA A 160 15.33 -18.92 -7.61
N SER A 161 14.22 -18.25 -7.74
CA SER A 161 13.52 -17.65 -6.62
C SER A 161 12.00 -17.78 -6.73
N TYR A 162 11.35 -17.82 -5.59
CA TYR A 162 9.91 -17.69 -5.46
C TYR A 162 9.60 -16.80 -4.28
N GLY A 163 8.70 -15.82 -4.47
CA GLY A 163 8.32 -14.91 -3.40
C GLY A 163 6.87 -14.46 -3.52
N ALA A 164 6.27 -14.21 -2.36
CA ALA A 164 4.95 -13.60 -2.23
C ALA A 164 5.07 -12.26 -1.53
N LEU A 165 4.36 -11.25 -2.03
CA LEU A 165 4.25 -9.91 -1.46
C LEU A 165 2.77 -9.58 -1.25
N GLY A 166 2.44 -9.07 -0.06
CA GLY A 166 1.12 -8.55 0.25
C GLY A 166 1.01 -7.05 0.01
N ASN A 167 -0.14 -6.63 -0.49
CA ASN A 167 -0.50 -5.22 -0.62
C ASN A 167 -1.79 -4.95 0.15
N SER A 168 -1.78 -3.92 1.02
CA SER A 168 -2.91 -3.45 1.82
C SER A 168 -3.33 -2.02 1.45
N ASN A 169 -3.12 -1.63 0.19
CA ASN A 169 -3.43 -0.28 -0.29
C ASN A 169 -4.93 -0.08 -0.53
N VAL A 170 -5.69 -0.13 0.55
CA VAL A 170 -7.11 0.21 0.62
C VAL A 170 -7.31 1.33 1.63
N ASP A 171 -8.38 2.10 1.49
CA ASP A 171 -8.71 3.14 2.46
C ASP A 171 -9.15 2.52 3.79
N PRO A 172 -8.84 3.16 4.93
CA PRO A 172 -9.36 2.74 6.23
C PRO A 172 -10.89 2.72 6.24
N TYR A 173 -11.48 1.77 6.98
CA TYR A 173 -12.92 1.65 7.22
C TYR A 173 -13.79 1.25 6.04
N THR A 174 -13.22 0.90 4.86
CA THR A 174 -14.00 0.48 3.68
C THR A 174 -14.85 -0.77 3.92
N TYR A 175 -14.54 -1.55 4.95
CA TYR A 175 -15.31 -2.73 5.36
C TYR A 175 -16.43 -2.42 6.36
N LEU A 176 -16.60 -1.15 6.77
CA LEU A 176 -17.65 -0.76 7.71
C LEU A 176 -18.87 -0.26 6.95
N GLU A 177 -20.02 -0.78 7.34
CA GLU A 177 -21.31 -0.27 6.90
C GLU A 177 -21.59 1.08 7.56
N THR A 178 -21.79 2.13 6.76
CA THR A 178 -22.04 3.47 7.27
C THR A 178 -23.31 4.07 6.67
N PHE A 179 -24.10 4.72 7.51
CA PHE A 179 -25.28 5.47 7.08
C PHE A 179 -24.89 6.92 6.78
N GLY A 180 -25.26 7.42 5.62
CA GLY A 180 -25.17 8.85 5.33
C GLY A 180 -26.25 9.60 6.12
N LEU A 181 -25.87 10.71 6.75
CA LEU A 181 -26.81 11.62 7.39
C LEU A 181 -26.94 12.89 6.55
N SER A 182 -28.12 13.16 6.05
CA SER A 182 -28.42 14.33 5.23
C SER A 182 -29.57 15.16 5.83
N THR A 183 -29.66 16.41 5.41
CA THR A 183 -30.74 17.32 5.85
C THR A 183 -31.55 17.70 4.62
N PHE A 184 -32.86 17.59 4.68
CA PHE A 184 -33.73 18.04 3.59
C PHE A 184 -33.53 19.53 3.32
N GLY A 185 -33.46 19.92 2.04
CA GLY A 185 -33.39 21.31 1.61
C GLY A 185 -31.99 21.91 1.51
N THR A 186 -30.91 21.11 1.51
CA THR A 186 -29.54 21.57 1.29
C THR A 186 -29.00 21.35 -0.13
N GLY A 187 -29.81 20.75 -1.04
CA GLY A 187 -29.46 20.51 -2.44
C GLY A 187 -30.38 21.22 -3.42
N SER A 188 -29.88 21.47 -4.65
CA SER A 188 -30.70 21.95 -5.76
C SER A 188 -31.64 20.84 -6.23
N GLY A 189 -32.90 20.91 -5.88
CA GLY A 189 -33.93 19.96 -6.29
C GLY A 189 -35.17 19.96 -5.40
N ASP A 190 -36.04 18.99 -5.61
CA ASP A 190 -37.34 18.87 -4.91
C ASP A 190 -37.28 18.67 -3.39
N ALA A 191 -36.08 18.43 -2.85
CA ALA A 191 -35.85 18.26 -1.41
C ALA A 191 -36.19 19.51 -0.56
N ALA A 192 -36.27 20.70 -1.18
CA ALA A 192 -36.67 21.93 -0.51
C ALA A 192 -38.16 21.98 -0.12
N ARG A 193 -38.97 21.03 -0.59
CA ARG A 193 -40.46 21.04 -0.43
C ARG A 193 -40.94 20.39 0.86
N TYR A 194 -40.10 19.70 1.59
CA TYR A 194 -40.51 18.98 2.81
C TYR A 194 -40.05 19.72 4.07
N LEU A 195 -40.73 20.83 4.36
CA LEU A 195 -40.61 21.53 5.66
C LEU A 195 -41.72 21.05 6.60
N PHE A 196 -41.36 20.47 7.71
CA PHE A 196 -42.27 20.26 8.83
C PHE A 196 -42.21 21.50 9.74
N GLY A 197 -43.13 22.45 9.49
CA GLY A 197 -43.01 23.77 10.09
C GLY A 197 -41.81 24.53 9.56
N GLN A 198 -40.98 25.11 10.44
CA GLN A 198 -39.71 25.77 10.07
C GLN A 198 -38.48 24.84 10.22
N ALA A 199 -38.66 23.58 10.56
CA ALA A 199 -37.56 22.67 10.80
C ALA A 199 -37.17 21.88 9.54
N LYS A 200 -35.90 21.88 9.22
CA LYS A 200 -35.31 20.99 8.21
C LYS A 200 -35.13 19.59 8.81
N LEU A 201 -35.83 18.62 8.28
CA LEU A 201 -35.73 17.24 8.77
C LEU A 201 -34.38 16.63 8.35
N ARG A 202 -33.81 15.89 9.27
CA ARG A 202 -32.64 15.03 8.97
C ARG A 202 -33.15 13.65 8.58
N TYR A 203 -32.47 13.04 7.60
CA TYR A 203 -32.76 11.68 7.18
C TYR A 203 -31.45 10.89 6.99
N THR A 204 -31.53 9.59 7.13
CA THR A 204 -30.45 8.67 6.83
C THR A 204 -30.65 8.08 5.45
N SER A 205 -29.61 8.08 4.64
CA SER A 205 -29.59 7.29 3.41
C SER A 205 -29.37 5.81 3.72
N LEU A 206 -29.77 4.94 2.80
CA LEU A 206 -29.38 3.53 2.87
C LEU A 206 -27.85 3.41 2.87
N PRO A 207 -27.31 2.45 3.61
CA PRO A 207 -25.86 2.23 3.60
C PRO A 207 -25.38 1.84 2.22
N GLY A 208 -24.15 2.24 1.90
CA GLY A 208 -23.45 1.74 0.72
C GLY A 208 -23.22 0.24 0.80
N GLN A 209 -23.23 -0.44 -0.35
CA GLN A 209 -22.87 -1.86 -0.41
C GLN A 209 -21.40 -2.01 0.00
N ILE A 210 -21.13 -2.92 0.92
CA ILE A 210 -19.78 -3.35 1.27
C ILE A 210 -19.51 -4.75 0.68
N PRO A 211 -18.30 -5.01 0.16
CA PRO A 211 -17.99 -6.34 -0.35
C PRO A 211 -17.69 -7.31 0.78
N ASP A 212 -18.04 -8.58 0.57
CA ASP A 212 -17.76 -9.65 1.53
C ASP A 212 -16.27 -10.05 1.57
N ASN A 213 -15.50 -9.67 0.54
CA ASN A 213 -14.13 -10.13 0.29
C ASN A 213 -13.12 -8.96 0.27
N ILE A 214 -12.98 -8.23 1.36
CA ILE A 214 -11.89 -7.25 1.51
C ILE A 214 -10.73 -7.91 2.26
N GLY A 215 -9.56 -7.94 1.62
CA GLY A 215 -8.35 -8.53 2.19
C GLY A 215 -7.08 -8.13 1.43
N TRP A 216 -6.01 -8.87 1.71
CA TRP A 216 -4.72 -8.65 1.08
C TRP A 216 -4.75 -9.01 -0.41
N GLU A 217 -4.30 -8.09 -1.23
CA GLU A 217 -3.85 -8.40 -2.58
C GLU A 217 -2.49 -9.08 -2.50
N THR A 218 -2.28 -10.19 -3.22
CA THR A 218 -1.04 -10.95 -3.14
C THR A 218 -0.38 -11.07 -4.51
N SER A 219 0.86 -10.60 -4.63
CA SER A 219 1.69 -10.78 -5.82
C SER A 219 2.70 -11.91 -5.58
N LYS A 220 2.60 -12.99 -6.36
CA LYS A 220 3.47 -14.17 -6.33
C LYS A 220 4.36 -14.16 -7.56
N THR A 221 5.69 -14.17 -7.36
CA THR A 221 6.65 -14.16 -8.45
C THR A 221 7.52 -15.40 -8.37
N PHE A 222 7.61 -16.14 -9.47
CA PHE A 222 8.64 -17.16 -9.71
C PHE A 222 9.62 -16.61 -10.72
N ASP A 223 10.91 -16.77 -10.45
CA ASP A 223 11.98 -16.27 -11.28
C ASP A 223 13.11 -17.30 -11.40
N VAL A 224 13.67 -17.45 -12.60
CA VAL A 224 14.91 -18.20 -12.86
C VAL A 224 15.88 -17.32 -13.62
N GLY A 225 17.13 -17.33 -13.18
CA GLY A 225 18.14 -16.44 -13.72
C GLY A 225 19.50 -17.11 -13.91
N LEU A 226 20.25 -16.54 -14.81
CA LEU A 226 21.62 -16.92 -15.16
C LEU A 226 22.52 -15.68 -15.10
N ASP A 227 23.63 -15.78 -14.36
CA ASP A 227 24.71 -14.79 -14.39
C ASP A 227 25.94 -15.45 -15.04
N ALA A 228 26.44 -14.88 -16.12
CA ALA A 228 27.63 -15.37 -16.80
C ALA A 228 28.66 -14.26 -17.01
N GLY A 229 29.90 -14.49 -16.63
CA GLY A 229 31.04 -13.60 -16.89
C GLY A 229 31.96 -14.19 -17.91
N PHE A 230 32.48 -13.38 -18.82
CA PHE A 230 33.39 -13.73 -19.89
C PHE A 230 34.60 -12.80 -19.92
N LEU A 231 35.65 -13.17 -20.64
CA LEU A 231 36.85 -12.34 -20.86
C LEU A 231 37.48 -11.84 -19.53
N ASN A 232 37.66 -12.76 -18.57
CA ASN A 232 38.17 -12.45 -17.23
C ASN A 232 37.24 -11.44 -16.48
N GLY A 233 35.92 -11.53 -16.66
CA GLY A 233 34.94 -10.66 -16.00
C GLY A 233 34.70 -9.30 -16.64
N ARG A 234 35.34 -9.05 -17.85
CA ARG A 234 35.10 -7.80 -18.57
C ARG A 234 33.75 -7.74 -19.26
N LEU A 235 33.21 -8.87 -19.68
CA LEU A 235 31.89 -8.97 -20.27
C LEU A 235 30.99 -9.78 -19.31
N ASN A 236 29.90 -9.19 -18.86
CA ASN A 236 28.96 -9.82 -17.96
C ASN A 236 27.56 -9.85 -18.59
N LEU A 237 26.94 -11.00 -18.55
CA LEU A 237 25.57 -11.26 -19.00
C LEU A 237 24.74 -11.67 -17.78
N THR A 238 23.59 -11.03 -17.60
CA THR A 238 22.52 -11.47 -16.70
C THR A 238 21.28 -11.70 -17.54
N ALA A 239 20.64 -12.84 -17.39
CA ALA A 239 19.40 -13.17 -18.06
C ALA A 239 18.42 -13.78 -17.07
N ASP A 240 17.21 -13.25 -17.03
CA ASP A 240 16.14 -13.68 -16.15
C ASP A 240 14.86 -13.97 -16.93
N TYR A 241 14.13 -14.98 -16.49
CA TYR A 241 12.76 -15.26 -16.89
C TYR A 241 11.86 -15.32 -15.66
N TYR A 242 10.77 -14.56 -15.67
CA TYR A 242 9.87 -14.49 -14.55
C TYR A 242 8.41 -14.70 -14.93
N ILE A 243 7.67 -15.22 -13.98
CA ILE A 243 6.20 -15.31 -14.01
C ILE A 243 5.70 -14.66 -12.71
N ARG A 244 4.89 -13.61 -12.86
CA ARG A 244 4.24 -12.92 -11.73
C ARG A 244 2.74 -13.11 -11.84
N LYS A 245 2.14 -13.60 -10.78
CA LYS A 245 0.69 -13.68 -10.63
C LYS A 245 0.25 -12.82 -9.44
N THR A 246 -0.53 -11.78 -9.72
CA THR A 246 -1.18 -10.96 -8.70
C THR A 246 -2.61 -11.46 -8.58
N VAL A 247 -3.00 -11.87 -7.38
CA VAL A 247 -4.33 -12.41 -7.07
C VAL A 247 -5.03 -11.52 -6.06
N ASP A 248 -6.36 -11.62 -6.05
CA ASP A 248 -7.20 -10.86 -5.13
C ASP A 248 -6.99 -9.33 -5.25
N MET A 249 -6.83 -8.83 -6.48
CA MET A 249 -6.65 -7.40 -6.74
C MET A 249 -7.90 -6.61 -6.36
N TYR A 250 -7.71 -5.54 -5.58
CA TYR A 250 -8.80 -4.66 -5.15
C TYR A 250 -9.26 -3.76 -6.30
N THR A 251 -10.44 -4.04 -6.83
CA THR A 251 -11.02 -3.35 -7.98
C THR A 251 -12.54 -3.24 -7.87
N VAL A 252 -13.15 -2.54 -8.83
CA VAL A 252 -14.62 -2.45 -8.93
C VAL A 252 -15.19 -3.84 -9.20
N GLY A 253 -16.27 -4.18 -8.48
CA GLY A 253 -16.99 -5.44 -8.66
C GLY A 253 -17.70 -5.56 -10.02
N PRO A 254 -18.29 -6.73 -10.30
CA PRO A 254 -19.06 -6.94 -11.52
C PRO A 254 -20.17 -5.90 -11.67
N THR A 255 -20.48 -5.52 -12.91
CA THR A 255 -21.58 -4.59 -13.22
C THR A 255 -22.90 -5.18 -12.70
N LEU A 256 -23.60 -4.42 -11.87
CA LEU A 256 -24.91 -4.78 -11.39
C LEU A 256 -25.99 -4.31 -12.39
N PRO A 257 -27.13 -5.02 -12.50
CA PRO A 257 -28.25 -4.54 -13.29
C PRO A 257 -28.76 -3.19 -12.79
N ASP A 258 -29.23 -2.31 -13.68
CA ASP A 258 -29.76 -0.98 -13.31
C ASP A 258 -30.92 -1.06 -12.31
N THR A 259 -31.68 -2.15 -12.32
CA THR A 259 -32.76 -2.41 -11.38
C THR A 259 -32.28 -2.68 -9.95
N PHE A 260 -31.00 -2.91 -9.72
CA PHE A 260 -30.43 -3.14 -8.39
C PHE A 260 -30.41 -1.83 -7.56
N GLY A 261 -30.33 -0.67 -8.23
CA GLY A 261 -30.42 0.65 -7.58
C GLY A 261 -29.19 1.03 -6.73
N ALA A 262 -28.07 0.31 -6.84
CA ALA A 262 -26.81 0.65 -6.18
C ALA A 262 -25.60 0.40 -7.11
N THR A 263 -24.51 1.10 -6.86
CA THR A 263 -23.24 0.86 -7.53
C THR A 263 -22.54 -0.37 -6.97
N ALA A 264 -21.86 -1.12 -7.85
CA ALA A 264 -21.07 -2.27 -7.43
C ALA A 264 -19.95 -1.84 -6.46
N PRO A 265 -19.81 -2.50 -5.30
CA PRO A 265 -18.74 -2.20 -4.36
C PRO A 265 -17.39 -2.61 -4.93
N LYS A 266 -16.31 -1.96 -4.48
CA LYS A 266 -14.95 -2.41 -4.75
C LYS A 266 -14.58 -3.54 -3.79
N GLY A 267 -13.88 -4.55 -4.28
CA GLY A 267 -13.39 -5.68 -3.49
C GLY A 267 -12.27 -6.43 -4.21
N ASN A 268 -11.87 -7.56 -3.69
CA ASN A 268 -10.80 -8.39 -4.28
C ASN A 268 -11.39 -9.29 -5.40
N TYR A 269 -11.58 -8.73 -6.60
CA TYR A 269 -12.33 -9.38 -7.69
C TYR A 269 -11.48 -9.74 -8.91
N ALA A 270 -10.21 -9.33 -8.99
CA ALA A 270 -9.42 -9.54 -10.18
C ALA A 270 -8.10 -10.25 -9.92
N ASP A 271 -7.67 -11.01 -10.92
CA ASP A 271 -6.36 -11.64 -11.00
C ASP A 271 -5.63 -11.15 -12.25
N MET A 272 -4.32 -10.99 -12.16
CA MET A 272 -3.46 -10.64 -13.28
C MET A 272 -2.26 -11.57 -13.34
N SER A 273 -1.89 -12.01 -14.54
CA SER A 273 -0.66 -12.75 -14.79
C SER A 273 0.25 -12.00 -15.74
N THR A 274 1.49 -11.84 -15.36
CA THR A 274 2.55 -11.20 -16.17
C THR A 274 3.72 -12.17 -16.26
N TYR A 275 4.27 -12.31 -17.44
CA TYR A 275 5.50 -13.07 -17.67
C TYR A 275 6.43 -12.26 -18.58
N GLY A 276 7.72 -12.44 -18.40
CA GLY A 276 8.70 -11.70 -19.17
C GLY A 276 10.10 -12.27 -19.03
N TYR A 277 10.99 -11.72 -19.82
CA TYR A 277 12.43 -11.97 -19.73
C TYR A 277 13.15 -10.64 -19.68
N GLU A 278 14.26 -10.63 -18.94
CA GLU A 278 15.15 -9.48 -18.83
C GLU A 278 16.58 -9.93 -19.18
N ILE A 279 17.26 -9.14 -19.99
CA ILE A 279 18.64 -9.41 -20.39
C ILE A 279 19.45 -8.13 -20.18
N ALA A 280 20.50 -8.24 -19.39
CA ALA A 280 21.47 -7.17 -19.18
C ALA A 280 22.85 -7.62 -19.64
N LEU A 281 23.54 -6.78 -20.40
CA LEU A 281 24.90 -6.99 -20.87
C LEU A 281 25.76 -5.79 -20.48
N SER A 282 26.89 -6.05 -19.85
CA SER A 282 27.86 -5.01 -19.47
C SER A 282 29.28 -5.41 -19.90
N TYR A 283 30.03 -4.41 -20.40
CA TYR A 283 31.42 -4.56 -20.85
C TYR A 283 32.31 -3.48 -20.24
#